data_45dfd7cf80a2fb207c10e9c04759741d
#
_entry.id   45dfd7cf80a2fb207c10e9c04759741d
#
_cell.length_a   1.000
_cell.length_b   1.000
_cell.length_c   1.000
_cell.angle_alpha   90.00
_cell.angle_beta   90.00
_cell.angle_gamma   90.00
#
_symmetry.space_group_name_H-M   'P 1'
#
loop_
_entity.id
_entity.type
_entity.pdbx_description
1 polymer ?
#
loop_
_entity_poly.entity_id
_entity_poly.type
_entity_poly.pdbx_seq_one_letter_code
_entity_poly.pdbx_strand_id
1 'polypeptide(L)'
;MTDGGETRPGEKRGDMKRKEVGEALIERVDYPNKGRFRLPETGEKGIVKNVIPGQKVSFRVYKKHKETVFGNRLEVLEKSPLETREPFCDQFGKCGGCLYQTLPYETQLKMKAEQVQNLLKEVLSEDSIFDGIKGSPHELGYRNKLDLSFGDEVIGGPLTLGMHKTGTRYTVLDADTCKLAHPDMTTILKEVRAYCTKEQLPFYNKLRHEGFLRYLMLRRSETTGEILVLLAVSSQMSHDFTPLAERLCALQLTGSIAGVFMAIDDRYADALIADEVHCLYGRDYFYETILGLRFKVTLFSFFQTNTAGAEVLYDMVRRYVRSHAVSGAADMKGSIGSPGETAEADGAGTDAAGTERGETKTAETDRAGTDTAGADRGETENGEIRPAKPDTLPVLYDLFCGTGTIAQVLAQEAKQVYGIELIEEAVEAASKNAALNELDNCMFYAGDVFETLPAMPEKPDFVILDPPREGVHEKTLKLINGYGINGMVYISCKASSFVSDMRFLKENGWKIVRYCLVDLFPETHHVETVVLMSRKDT
;
A
#
# COMPACT_ATOMS: atom_id res chain seq x y z
N MET A 1 7.26 -28.50 46.94
CA MET A 1 7.49 -29.80 46.28
C MET A 1 6.95 -29.67 44.87
N THR A 2 7.81 -29.38 43.93
CA THR A 2 7.52 -29.21 42.50
C THR A 2 7.84 -30.54 41.84
N ASP A 3 6.78 -31.19 41.38
CA ASP A 3 6.87 -32.47 40.67
C ASP A 3 7.39 -32.22 39.25
N GLY A 4 8.68 -32.46 39.07
CA GLY A 4 9.36 -32.45 37.78
C GLY A 4 9.14 -33.78 37.07
N GLY A 5 8.11 -33.90 36.27
CA GLY A 5 7.85 -35.07 35.43
C GLY A 5 8.92 -35.22 34.33
N GLU A 6 10.00 -35.95 34.63
CA GLU A 6 10.93 -36.48 33.61
C GLU A 6 10.20 -37.48 32.72
N THR A 7 10.03 -37.16 31.47
CA THR A 7 9.52 -38.07 30.45
C THR A 7 10.55 -39.13 30.11
N ARG A 8 10.20 -40.40 30.22
CA ARG A 8 11.04 -41.55 29.84
C ARG A 8 11.35 -41.52 28.34
N PRO A 9 12.58 -41.86 27.93
CA PRO A 9 12.93 -41.94 26.50
C PRO A 9 12.16 -43.12 25.86
N GLY A 10 11.24 -42.78 24.91
CA GLY A 10 10.51 -43.76 24.12
C GLY A 10 8.98 -43.61 24.05
N GLU A 11 8.37 -42.76 24.85
CA GLU A 11 6.94 -42.46 24.69
C GLU A 11 6.73 -41.47 23.52
N LYS A 12 6.03 -41.92 22.48
CA LYS A 12 5.53 -41.01 21.42
C LYS A 12 4.62 -39.99 22.08
N ARG A 13 5.04 -38.71 22.14
CA ARG A 13 4.11 -37.64 22.52
C ARG A 13 2.84 -37.78 21.68
N GLY A 14 1.69 -37.85 22.35
CA GLY A 14 0.40 -37.82 21.69
C GLY A 14 0.20 -36.51 20.91
N ASP A 15 -0.76 -36.51 20.02
CA ASP A 15 -1.17 -35.35 19.23
C ASP A 15 -1.34 -34.08 20.09
N MET A 16 -0.85 -32.91 19.63
CA MET A 16 -0.96 -31.63 20.32
C MET A 16 -2.44 -31.20 20.53
N LYS A 17 -2.76 -30.77 21.74
CA LYS A 17 -4.09 -30.33 22.16
C LYS A 17 -4.21 -28.81 22.14
N ARG A 18 -5.46 -28.31 22.12
CA ARG A 18 -5.73 -26.88 22.27
C ARG A 18 -5.15 -26.34 23.59
N LYS A 19 -4.55 -25.13 23.55
CA LYS A 19 -3.80 -24.44 24.62
C LYS A 19 -2.41 -25.02 24.94
N GLU A 20 -2.03 -26.13 24.38
CA GLU A 20 -0.70 -26.67 24.52
C GLU A 20 0.36 -25.76 23.89
N VAL A 21 1.54 -25.70 24.46
CA VAL A 21 2.69 -24.96 23.96
C VAL A 21 3.65 -25.94 23.31
N GLY A 22 4.10 -25.62 22.11
CA GLY A 22 5.08 -26.39 21.37
C GLY A 22 6.15 -25.51 20.77
N GLU A 23 7.19 -26.14 20.27
CA GLU A 23 8.27 -25.51 19.51
C GLU A 23 8.31 -26.06 18.10
N ALA A 24 8.67 -25.23 17.12
CA ALA A 24 8.82 -25.66 15.75
C ALA A 24 9.84 -24.83 15.00
N LEU A 25 10.56 -25.51 14.08
CA LEU A 25 11.35 -24.88 13.03
C LEU A 25 10.43 -24.57 11.85
N ILE A 26 10.43 -23.31 11.41
CA ILE A 26 9.61 -22.87 10.27
C ILE A 26 10.30 -23.25 8.97
N GLU A 27 9.73 -24.21 8.26
CA GLU A 27 10.29 -24.75 7.02
C GLU A 27 10.10 -23.78 5.83
N ARG A 28 8.93 -23.17 5.73
CA ARG A 28 8.58 -22.21 4.69
C ARG A 28 7.45 -21.29 5.17
N VAL A 29 7.24 -20.19 4.44
CA VAL A 29 6.15 -19.25 4.70
C VAL A 29 5.29 -19.09 3.45
N ASP A 30 3.99 -19.42 3.58
CA ASP A 30 3.01 -19.24 2.53
C ASP A 30 2.32 -17.87 2.69
N TYR A 31 1.73 -17.34 1.62
CA TYR A 31 0.97 -16.10 1.62
C TYR A 31 -0.29 -16.17 2.52
N PRO A 32 -0.70 -15.13 3.22
CA PRO A 32 0.06 -13.96 3.66
C PRO A 32 0.77 -14.26 4.99
N ASN A 33 2.04 -14.58 4.96
CA ASN A 33 2.88 -14.90 6.11
C ASN A 33 2.31 -16.00 7.03
N LYS A 34 2.07 -17.19 6.47
CA LYS A 34 1.69 -18.42 7.18
C LYS A 34 2.87 -19.39 7.20
N GLY A 35 3.65 -19.37 8.29
CA GLY A 35 4.76 -20.31 8.49
C GLY A 35 4.27 -21.74 8.62
N ARG A 36 4.86 -22.63 7.82
CA ARG A 36 4.60 -24.08 7.82
C ARG A 36 5.70 -24.80 8.52
N PHE A 37 5.32 -25.80 9.29
CA PHE A 37 6.25 -26.69 9.99
C PHE A 37 5.68 -28.11 10.11
N ARG A 38 6.57 -29.05 10.46
CA ARG A 38 6.20 -30.38 10.94
C ARG A 38 6.82 -30.59 12.30
N LEU A 39 6.05 -31.16 13.23
CA LEU A 39 6.57 -31.55 14.52
C LEU A 39 7.43 -32.83 14.34
N PRO A 40 8.72 -32.81 14.76
CA PRO A 40 9.62 -33.95 14.55
C PRO A 40 9.13 -35.25 15.20
N GLU A 41 8.49 -35.14 16.36
CA GLU A 41 8.10 -36.28 17.18
C GLU A 41 6.81 -36.96 16.66
N THR A 42 5.84 -36.19 16.19
CA THR A 42 4.51 -36.71 15.79
C THR A 42 4.27 -36.68 14.28
N GLY A 43 5.07 -35.93 13.53
CA GLY A 43 4.84 -35.68 12.11
C GLY A 43 3.66 -34.74 11.80
N GLU A 44 2.99 -34.22 12.84
CA GLU A 44 1.85 -33.30 12.68
C GLU A 44 2.27 -32.04 11.92
N LYS A 45 1.42 -31.63 10.97
CA LYS A 45 1.60 -30.37 10.24
C LYS A 45 1.11 -29.19 11.08
N GLY A 46 1.81 -28.07 11.00
CA GLY A 46 1.42 -26.87 11.72
C GLY A 46 1.49 -25.59 10.90
N ILE A 47 0.75 -24.61 11.38
CA ILE A 47 0.70 -23.24 10.83
C ILE A 47 0.84 -22.25 11.98
N VAL A 48 1.82 -21.36 11.86
CA VAL A 48 2.01 -20.19 12.74
C VAL A 48 2.15 -18.95 11.87
N LYS A 49 1.49 -17.84 12.25
CA LYS A 49 1.59 -16.57 11.53
C LYS A 49 2.70 -15.69 12.09
N ASN A 50 3.10 -14.69 11.29
CA ASN A 50 4.06 -13.66 11.64
C ASN A 50 5.43 -14.23 11.99
N VAL A 51 5.97 -15.03 11.09
CA VAL A 51 7.25 -15.72 11.21
C VAL A 51 8.07 -15.59 9.92
N ILE A 52 9.36 -15.93 10.03
CA ILE A 52 10.32 -15.94 8.93
C ILE A 52 10.77 -17.39 8.70
N PRO A 53 10.98 -17.85 7.44
CA PRO A 53 11.52 -19.18 7.18
C PRO A 53 12.86 -19.39 7.90
N GLY A 54 13.07 -20.56 8.49
CA GLY A 54 14.28 -20.87 9.26
C GLY A 54 14.27 -20.40 10.72
N GLN A 55 13.24 -19.68 11.17
CA GLN A 55 13.09 -19.39 12.61
C GLN A 55 12.68 -20.64 13.38
N LYS A 56 13.25 -20.84 14.56
CA LYS A 56 12.67 -21.72 15.58
C LYS A 56 11.82 -20.88 16.53
N VAL A 57 10.55 -21.24 16.67
CA VAL A 57 9.57 -20.46 17.44
C VAL A 57 8.86 -21.32 18.47
N SER A 58 8.51 -20.73 19.60
CA SER A 58 7.51 -21.28 20.50
C SER A 58 6.13 -20.75 20.10
N PHE A 59 5.12 -21.62 20.20
CA PHE A 59 3.75 -21.27 19.83
C PHE A 59 2.73 -21.92 20.74
N ARG A 60 1.54 -21.29 20.85
CA ARG A 60 0.40 -21.86 21.58
C ARG A 60 -0.69 -22.28 20.61
N VAL A 61 -1.13 -23.54 20.69
CA VAL A 61 -2.20 -24.08 19.85
C VAL A 61 -3.54 -23.41 20.22
N TYR A 62 -4.18 -22.76 19.24
CA TYR A 62 -5.52 -22.22 19.41
C TYR A 62 -6.61 -23.01 18.67
N LYS A 63 -6.23 -23.75 17.64
CA LYS A 63 -7.16 -24.58 16.83
C LYS A 63 -6.42 -25.79 16.30
N LYS A 64 -7.11 -26.93 16.21
CA LYS A 64 -6.72 -28.11 15.43
C LYS A 64 -7.81 -28.42 14.43
N HIS A 65 -7.43 -28.72 13.20
CA HIS A 65 -8.36 -29.15 12.15
C HIS A 65 -7.71 -30.27 11.34
N LYS A 66 -8.32 -31.45 11.38
CA LYS A 66 -7.72 -32.70 10.86
C LYS A 66 -6.32 -32.90 11.48
N GLU A 67 -5.30 -33.13 10.67
CA GLU A 67 -3.90 -33.34 11.07
C GLU A 67 -3.08 -32.02 11.17
N THR A 68 -3.73 -30.87 11.16
CA THR A 68 -3.05 -29.57 11.17
C THR A 68 -3.34 -28.82 12.44
N VAL A 69 -2.29 -28.43 13.16
CA VAL A 69 -2.36 -27.53 14.31
C VAL A 69 -2.17 -26.07 13.87
N PHE A 70 -2.94 -25.17 14.49
CA PHE A 70 -2.83 -23.73 14.26
C PHE A 70 -2.37 -23.07 15.54
N GLY A 71 -1.21 -22.43 15.50
CA GLY A 71 -0.57 -21.81 16.64
C GLY A 71 -0.50 -20.29 16.53
N ASN A 72 -0.57 -19.62 17.68
CA ASN A 72 -0.12 -18.24 17.82
C ASN A 72 1.34 -18.26 18.29
N ARG A 73 2.24 -17.57 17.57
CA ARG A 73 3.62 -17.39 17.98
C ARG A 73 3.66 -16.72 19.36
N LEU A 74 4.42 -17.27 20.26
CA LEU A 74 4.73 -16.68 21.56
C LEU A 74 6.08 -15.95 21.49
N GLU A 75 7.11 -16.65 21.03
CA GLU A 75 8.49 -16.15 21.03
C GLU A 75 9.28 -16.74 19.85
N VAL A 76 10.30 -16.02 19.40
CA VAL A 76 11.34 -16.52 18.50
C VAL A 76 12.49 -17.03 19.37
N LEU A 77 12.70 -18.34 19.37
CA LEU A 77 13.75 -19.00 20.17
C LEU A 77 15.12 -18.92 19.49
N GLU A 78 15.11 -19.08 18.16
CA GLU A 78 16.31 -18.95 17.32
C GLU A 78 15.97 -18.12 16.07
N LYS A 79 16.81 -17.11 15.78
CA LYS A 79 16.67 -16.27 14.58
C LYS A 79 16.91 -17.12 13.31
N SER A 80 16.27 -16.74 12.22
CA SER A 80 16.57 -17.29 10.90
C SER A 80 17.96 -16.82 10.43
N PRO A 81 18.70 -17.63 9.65
CA PRO A 81 19.90 -17.16 8.97
C PRO A 81 19.68 -15.97 8.01
N LEU A 82 18.43 -15.73 7.61
CA LEU A 82 18.04 -14.57 6.79
C LEU A 82 18.00 -13.26 7.58
N GLU A 83 17.93 -13.33 8.92
CA GLU A 83 17.81 -12.17 9.82
C GLU A 83 19.19 -11.59 10.13
N THR A 84 19.73 -10.79 9.22
CA THR A 84 21.08 -10.22 9.28
C THR A 84 21.11 -8.75 9.69
N ARG A 85 19.93 -8.14 9.94
CA ARG A 85 19.79 -6.75 10.41
C ARG A 85 19.33 -6.73 11.86
N GLU A 86 19.75 -5.70 12.60
CA GLU A 86 19.14 -5.38 13.89
C GLU A 86 17.91 -4.51 13.67
N PRO A 87 16.81 -4.73 14.41
CA PRO A 87 15.62 -3.93 14.31
C PRO A 87 15.90 -2.48 14.73
N PHE A 88 15.37 -1.54 13.97
CA PHE A 88 15.55 -0.10 14.19
C PHE A 88 14.44 0.56 15.01
N CYS A 89 13.45 -0.20 15.46
CA CYS A 89 12.30 0.27 16.24
C CYS A 89 12.22 -0.49 17.57
N ASP A 90 12.12 0.24 18.69
CA ASP A 90 12.06 -0.34 20.05
C ASP A 90 10.78 -1.17 20.28
N GLN A 91 9.75 -0.94 19.46
CA GLN A 91 8.48 -1.66 19.51
C GLN A 91 8.42 -2.86 18.55
N PHE A 92 9.55 -3.18 17.87
CA PHE A 92 9.57 -4.34 16.97
C PHE A 92 9.26 -5.64 17.71
N GLY A 93 8.45 -6.49 17.11
CA GLY A 93 7.97 -7.75 17.71
C GLY A 93 6.81 -7.58 18.71
N LYS A 94 6.55 -6.36 19.21
CA LYS A 94 5.40 -6.03 20.07
C LYS A 94 4.30 -5.34 19.28
N CYS A 95 4.66 -4.33 18.48
CA CYS A 95 3.74 -3.60 17.59
C CYS A 95 3.30 -4.48 16.42
N GLY A 96 2.04 -4.34 16.01
CA GLY A 96 1.47 -5.08 14.86
C GLY A 96 1.87 -4.54 13.48
N GLY A 97 2.64 -3.46 13.39
CA GLY A 97 2.93 -2.77 12.13
C GLY A 97 4.00 -3.46 11.28
N CYS A 98 5.18 -3.73 11.86
CA CYS A 98 6.34 -4.29 11.15
C CYS A 98 6.55 -5.76 11.46
N LEU A 99 7.04 -6.49 10.44
CA LEU A 99 7.33 -7.92 10.57
C LEU A 99 8.76 -8.27 10.13
N TYR A 100 9.39 -7.47 9.28
CA TYR A 100 10.60 -7.84 8.55
C TYR A 100 11.82 -6.97 8.83
N GLN A 101 11.82 -6.14 9.91
CA GLN A 101 12.94 -5.24 10.21
C GLN A 101 14.31 -5.95 10.38
N THR A 102 14.30 -7.24 10.68
CA THR A 102 15.51 -8.06 10.81
C THR A 102 16.05 -8.57 9.46
N LEU A 103 15.28 -8.39 8.37
CA LEU A 103 15.65 -8.82 7.03
C LEU A 103 16.19 -7.64 6.20
N PRO A 104 17.27 -7.82 5.41
CA PRO A 104 17.61 -6.90 4.34
C PRO A 104 16.43 -6.71 3.38
N TYR A 105 16.26 -5.51 2.83
CA TYR A 105 15.09 -5.18 2.01
C TYR A 105 14.95 -6.08 0.78
N GLU A 106 16.04 -6.39 0.10
CA GLU A 106 16.04 -7.33 -1.04
C GLU A 106 15.55 -8.73 -0.63
N THR A 107 15.89 -9.18 0.58
CA THR A 107 15.40 -10.46 1.12
C THR A 107 13.89 -10.39 1.39
N GLN A 108 13.38 -9.26 1.87
CA GLN A 108 11.94 -9.04 2.03
C GLN A 108 11.23 -9.13 0.68
N LEU A 109 11.73 -8.45 -0.36
CA LEU A 109 11.17 -8.47 -1.72
C LEU A 109 11.17 -9.90 -2.28
N LYS A 110 12.28 -10.60 -2.21
CA LYS A 110 12.38 -12.00 -2.66
C LYS A 110 11.37 -12.90 -1.97
N MET A 111 11.26 -12.81 -0.64
CA MET A 111 10.32 -13.61 0.14
C MET A 111 8.86 -13.28 -0.20
N LYS A 112 8.51 -12.00 -0.36
CA LYS A 112 7.17 -11.58 -0.82
C LYS A 112 6.85 -12.14 -2.19
N ALA A 113 7.79 -12.04 -3.14
CA ALA A 113 7.64 -12.57 -4.49
C ALA A 113 7.41 -14.09 -4.49
N GLU A 114 8.22 -14.85 -3.78
CA GLU A 114 8.07 -16.31 -3.65
C GLU A 114 6.71 -16.70 -3.08
N GLN A 115 6.22 -16.00 -2.04
CA GLN A 115 4.91 -16.27 -1.45
C GLN A 115 3.77 -16.06 -2.44
N VAL A 116 3.79 -14.95 -3.18
CA VAL A 116 2.73 -14.63 -4.15
C VAL A 116 2.82 -15.53 -5.36
N GLN A 117 4.01 -15.77 -5.92
CA GLN A 117 4.20 -16.70 -7.05
C GLN A 117 3.70 -18.10 -6.72
N ASN A 118 4.02 -18.61 -5.50
CA ASN A 118 3.52 -19.91 -5.06
C ASN A 118 1.98 -19.95 -4.96
N LEU A 119 1.36 -18.85 -4.56
CA LEU A 119 -0.09 -18.73 -4.50
C LEU A 119 -0.72 -18.69 -5.89
N LEU A 120 -0.09 -17.95 -6.82
CA LEU A 120 -0.60 -17.77 -8.18
C LEU A 120 -0.45 -19.02 -9.07
N LYS A 121 0.39 -20.01 -8.72
CA LYS A 121 0.64 -21.22 -9.53
C LYS A 121 -0.62 -21.92 -10.02
N GLU A 122 -1.70 -21.91 -9.26
CA GLU A 122 -2.95 -22.58 -9.63
C GLU A 122 -3.73 -21.86 -10.75
N VAL A 123 -3.47 -20.58 -10.96
CA VAL A 123 -4.18 -19.75 -11.94
C VAL A 123 -3.31 -19.28 -13.10
N LEU A 124 -1.99 -19.37 -12.98
CA LEU A 124 -1.05 -19.07 -14.07
C LEU A 124 -1.21 -20.06 -15.21
N SER A 125 -0.83 -19.65 -16.42
CA SER A 125 -0.58 -20.47 -17.59
C SER A 125 0.93 -20.58 -17.85
N GLU A 126 1.36 -21.52 -18.68
CA GLU A 126 2.78 -21.70 -19.04
C GLU A 126 3.38 -20.45 -19.70
N ASP A 127 2.55 -19.69 -20.43
CA ASP A 127 2.94 -18.46 -21.13
C ASP A 127 2.90 -17.20 -20.25
N SER A 128 2.49 -17.32 -18.98
CA SER A 128 2.39 -16.15 -18.09
C SER A 128 3.77 -15.61 -17.74
N ILE A 129 3.99 -14.29 -17.96
CA ILE A 129 5.28 -13.63 -17.74
C ILE A 129 5.29 -12.93 -16.39
N PHE A 130 6.33 -13.17 -15.59
CA PHE A 130 6.57 -12.45 -14.34
C PHE A 130 7.56 -11.31 -14.59
N ASP A 131 7.11 -10.06 -14.43
CA ASP A 131 7.91 -8.84 -14.60
C ASP A 131 8.68 -8.43 -13.33
N GLY A 132 8.80 -9.34 -12.38
CA GLY A 132 9.52 -9.15 -11.13
C GLY A 132 8.70 -8.46 -10.05
N ILE A 133 9.38 -8.18 -8.94
CA ILE A 133 8.85 -7.35 -7.85
C ILE A 133 9.55 -5.98 -7.90
N LYS A 134 8.76 -4.91 -7.83
CA LYS A 134 9.26 -3.54 -7.74
C LYS A 134 9.27 -3.12 -6.28
N GLY A 135 10.42 -2.69 -5.78
CA GLY A 135 10.54 -2.15 -4.44
C GLY A 135 9.97 -0.74 -4.34
N SER A 136 9.66 -0.33 -3.11
CA SER A 136 9.39 1.08 -2.80
C SER A 136 10.68 1.90 -2.96
N PRO A 137 10.61 3.12 -3.53
CA PRO A 137 11.77 4.02 -3.58
C PRO A 137 12.32 4.38 -2.18
N HIS A 138 11.44 4.38 -1.18
CA HIS A 138 11.79 4.63 0.22
C HIS A 138 11.43 3.42 1.08
N GLU A 139 12.42 2.86 1.78
CA GLU A 139 12.23 1.76 2.74
C GLU A 139 11.67 2.27 4.07
N LEU A 140 12.04 3.49 4.46
CA LEU A 140 11.64 4.15 5.70
C LEU A 140 11.07 5.55 5.41
N GLY A 141 10.30 6.09 6.36
CA GLY A 141 9.73 7.42 6.25
C GLY A 141 8.62 7.56 5.20
N TYR A 142 8.25 6.49 4.54
CA TYR A 142 7.36 6.49 3.39
C TYR A 142 5.88 6.72 3.73
N ARG A 143 5.49 6.46 4.99
CA ARG A 143 4.08 6.60 5.39
C ARG A 143 3.66 8.05 5.47
N ASN A 144 2.74 8.41 4.60
CA ASN A 144 2.13 9.73 4.51
C ASN A 144 0.82 9.84 5.32
N LYS A 145 0.31 8.74 5.90
CA LYS A 145 -0.87 8.70 6.78
C LYS A 145 -0.64 7.79 7.97
N LEU A 146 -0.97 8.29 9.17
CA LEU A 146 -1.00 7.53 10.41
C LEU A 146 -2.33 7.74 11.13
N ASP A 147 -2.97 6.63 11.49
CA ASP A 147 -4.12 6.60 12.40
C ASP A 147 -3.64 5.97 13.71
N LEU A 148 -3.56 6.74 14.77
CA LEU A 148 -2.98 6.38 16.06
C LEU A 148 -4.05 6.38 17.13
N SER A 149 -4.00 5.41 18.05
CA SER A 149 -4.96 5.30 19.16
C SER A 149 -4.35 5.88 20.44
N PHE A 150 -5.16 6.54 21.25
CA PHE A 150 -4.85 6.80 22.64
C PHE A 150 -5.19 5.58 23.50
N GLY A 151 -4.38 5.34 24.54
CA GLY A 151 -4.60 4.21 25.44
C GLY A 151 -3.57 4.13 26.55
N ASP A 152 -3.35 2.91 27.04
CA ASP A 152 -2.26 2.56 27.94
C ASP A 152 -1.58 1.26 27.51
N GLU A 153 -0.29 1.10 27.87
CA GLU A 153 0.45 -0.15 27.66
C GLU A 153 0.13 -1.15 28.77
N VAL A 154 -0.12 -0.65 29.98
CA VAL A 154 -0.48 -1.42 31.17
C VAL A 154 -1.72 -0.76 31.77
N ILE A 155 -2.72 -1.54 32.16
CA ILE A 155 -3.98 -1.03 32.71
C ILE A 155 -3.72 -0.04 33.86
N GLY A 156 -4.18 1.21 33.68
CA GLY A 156 -3.98 2.30 34.63
C GLY A 156 -2.57 2.92 34.58
N GLY A 157 -1.79 2.59 33.56
CA GLY A 157 -0.48 3.17 33.31
C GLY A 157 -0.52 4.57 32.72
N PRO A 158 0.63 5.14 32.34
CA PRO A 158 0.70 6.42 31.68
C PRO A 158 -0.05 6.44 30.34
N LEU A 159 -0.52 7.62 29.93
CA LEU A 159 -1.12 7.83 28.61
C LEU A 159 -0.12 7.48 27.51
N THR A 160 -0.50 6.57 26.63
CA THR A 160 0.23 6.23 25.41
C THR A 160 -0.51 6.71 24.17
N LEU A 161 0.22 6.98 23.09
CA LEU A 161 -0.32 7.35 21.80
C LEU A 161 0.42 6.60 20.69
N GLY A 162 -0.27 5.71 19.98
CA GLY A 162 0.39 4.94 18.94
C GLY A 162 -0.40 3.75 18.42
N MET A 163 0.26 2.60 18.32
CA MET A 163 -0.25 1.42 17.64
C MET A 163 -0.65 0.32 18.64
N HIS A 164 -1.64 -0.48 18.27
CA HIS A 164 -2.03 -1.63 19.07
C HIS A 164 -0.93 -2.69 19.14
N LYS A 165 -0.74 -3.25 20.32
CA LYS A 165 0.14 -4.40 20.55
C LYS A 165 -0.42 -5.63 19.84
N THR A 166 0.47 -6.37 19.18
CA THR A 166 0.11 -7.62 18.48
C THR A 166 -0.66 -8.57 19.39
N GLY A 167 -1.79 -9.06 18.92
CA GLY A 167 -2.62 -10.03 19.65
C GLY A 167 -3.50 -9.44 20.76
N THR A 168 -3.50 -8.11 20.94
CA THR A 168 -4.41 -7.40 21.86
C THR A 168 -5.23 -6.35 21.10
N ARG A 169 -6.41 -5.99 21.64
CA ARG A 169 -7.26 -4.93 21.06
C ARG A 169 -7.23 -3.64 21.86
N TYR A 170 -6.71 -3.67 23.08
CA TYR A 170 -6.85 -2.57 24.03
C TYR A 170 -5.50 -1.99 24.47
N THR A 171 -4.41 -2.74 24.34
CA THR A 171 -3.07 -2.27 24.70
C THR A 171 -2.52 -1.42 23.56
N VAL A 172 -2.15 -0.19 23.87
CA VAL A 172 -1.56 0.77 22.93
C VAL A 172 -0.10 0.99 23.29
N LEU A 173 0.78 0.86 22.32
CA LEU A 173 2.22 1.12 22.41
C LEU A 173 2.53 2.49 21.82
N ASP A 174 3.42 3.24 22.44
CA ASP A 174 3.89 4.50 21.87
C ASP A 174 4.56 4.32 20.50
N ALA A 175 4.24 5.21 19.57
CA ALA A 175 4.80 5.20 18.23
C ALA A 175 5.89 6.26 18.00
N ASP A 176 6.51 6.77 19.06
CA ASP A 176 7.52 7.84 19.06
C ASP A 176 8.73 7.56 18.19
N THR A 177 9.10 6.29 18.09
CA THR A 177 10.31 5.82 17.38
C THR A 177 9.96 5.15 16.06
N CYS A 178 8.71 5.28 15.59
CA CYS A 178 8.27 4.69 14.33
C CYS A 178 9.06 5.26 13.16
N LYS A 179 9.85 4.42 12.50
CA LYS A 179 10.67 4.81 11.33
C LYS A 179 9.94 4.68 10.00
N LEU A 180 8.76 4.06 9.97
CA LEU A 180 7.91 4.07 8.75
C LEU A 180 7.25 5.42 8.54
N ALA A 181 7.01 6.16 9.65
CA ALA A 181 6.51 7.53 9.63
C ALA A 181 7.62 8.53 9.29
N HIS A 182 7.25 9.61 8.61
CA HIS A 182 8.14 10.76 8.47
C HIS A 182 8.49 11.36 9.85
N PRO A 183 9.72 11.86 10.09
CA PRO A 183 10.12 12.45 11.39
C PRO A 183 9.21 13.57 11.88
N ASP A 184 8.67 14.42 11.00
CA ASP A 184 7.70 15.46 11.37
C ASP A 184 6.48 14.87 12.09
N MET A 185 5.95 13.72 11.59
CA MET A 185 4.77 13.07 12.17
C MET A 185 5.06 12.53 13.58
N THR A 186 6.25 11.97 13.81
CA THR A 186 6.64 11.50 15.16
C THR A 186 6.91 12.66 16.11
N THR A 187 7.38 13.82 15.61
CA THR A 187 7.53 15.05 16.38
C THR A 187 6.17 15.59 16.83
N ILE A 188 5.20 15.66 15.93
CA ILE A 188 3.82 16.06 16.23
C ILE A 188 3.18 15.10 17.25
N LEU A 189 3.33 13.80 17.06
CA LEU A 189 2.82 12.77 17.98
C LEU A 189 3.33 12.98 19.39
N LYS A 190 4.63 13.22 19.57
CA LYS A 190 5.24 13.48 20.87
C LYS A 190 4.66 14.72 21.56
N GLU A 191 4.50 15.81 20.79
CA GLU A 191 3.91 17.06 21.33
C GLU A 191 2.45 16.87 21.73
N VAL A 192 1.63 16.21 20.88
CA VAL A 192 0.22 15.92 21.21
C VAL A 192 0.12 15.10 22.49
N ARG A 193 0.91 14.00 22.61
CA ARG A 193 0.90 13.18 23.82
C ARG A 193 1.36 13.96 25.05
N ALA A 194 2.43 14.74 24.94
CA ALA A 194 2.94 15.56 26.05
C ALA A 194 1.92 16.59 26.51
N TYR A 195 1.23 17.26 25.57
CA TYR A 195 0.15 18.19 25.86
C TYR A 195 -1.00 17.49 26.60
N CYS A 196 -1.55 16.41 26.04
CA CYS A 196 -2.66 15.68 26.64
C CYS A 196 -2.32 15.11 28.03
N THR A 197 -1.08 14.67 28.23
CA THR A 197 -0.59 14.19 29.54
C THR A 197 -0.53 15.35 30.55
N LYS A 198 -0.01 16.51 30.16
CA LYS A 198 0.07 17.70 31.01
C LYS A 198 -1.32 18.20 31.44
N GLU A 199 -2.26 18.22 30.51
CA GLU A 199 -3.65 18.62 30.76
C GLU A 199 -4.49 17.50 31.44
N GLN A 200 -3.87 16.34 31.74
CA GLN A 200 -4.51 15.21 32.41
C GLN A 200 -5.76 14.68 31.70
N LEU A 201 -5.80 14.76 30.37
CA LEU A 201 -6.94 14.31 29.57
C LEU A 201 -7.03 12.78 29.53
N PRO A 202 -8.16 12.18 29.94
CA PRO A 202 -8.31 10.71 29.94
C PRO A 202 -8.50 10.18 28.51
N PHE A 203 -7.91 9.03 28.20
CA PHE A 203 -8.26 8.33 26.98
C PHE A 203 -9.62 7.62 27.07
N TYR A 204 -10.27 7.42 25.92
CA TYR A 204 -11.53 6.70 25.81
C TYR A 204 -11.32 5.19 25.96
N ASN A 205 -11.88 4.61 27.02
CA ASN A 205 -11.81 3.18 27.27
C ASN A 205 -12.89 2.44 26.46
N LYS A 206 -12.47 1.70 25.45
CA LYS A 206 -13.36 0.97 24.52
C LYS A 206 -14.19 -0.15 25.17
N LEU A 207 -13.85 -0.60 26.39
CA LEU A 207 -14.62 -1.61 27.12
C LEU A 207 -15.72 -0.99 28.00
N ARG A 208 -15.41 0.15 28.62
CA ARG A 208 -16.36 0.86 29.49
C ARG A 208 -17.17 1.91 28.74
N HIS A 209 -16.73 2.26 27.54
CA HIS A 209 -17.29 3.36 26.74
C HIS A 209 -17.24 4.71 27.46
N GLU A 210 -16.18 4.95 28.20
CA GLU A 210 -15.95 6.13 29.01
C GLU A 210 -14.58 6.74 28.74
N GLY A 211 -14.48 8.08 28.76
CA GLY A 211 -13.26 8.83 28.57
C GLY A 211 -13.34 9.78 27.38
N PHE A 212 -12.24 10.41 27.00
CA PHE A 212 -12.23 11.54 26.09
C PHE A 212 -11.41 11.31 24.82
N LEU A 213 -10.08 11.12 24.94
CA LEU A 213 -9.17 11.03 23.79
C LEU A 213 -9.33 9.70 23.06
N ARG A 214 -9.57 9.71 21.76
CA ARG A 214 -9.76 8.49 20.95
C ARG A 214 -8.63 8.22 19.99
N TYR A 215 -8.43 9.13 19.02
CA TYR A 215 -7.47 8.94 17.93
C TYR A 215 -6.72 10.23 17.61
N LEU A 216 -5.51 10.07 17.10
CA LEU A 216 -4.77 11.10 16.38
C LEU A 216 -4.57 10.61 14.93
N MET A 217 -5.07 11.35 13.96
CA MET A 217 -4.76 11.13 12.55
C MET A 217 -3.79 12.20 12.07
N LEU A 218 -2.73 11.74 11.42
CA LEU A 218 -1.74 12.59 10.78
C LEU A 218 -1.69 12.26 9.28
N ARG A 219 -1.70 13.28 8.44
CA ARG A 219 -1.46 13.14 7.00
C ARG A 219 -0.40 14.13 6.58
N ARG A 220 0.53 13.71 5.73
CA ARG A 220 1.61 14.55 5.22
C ARG A 220 1.72 14.38 3.71
N SER A 221 1.80 15.48 2.98
CA SER A 221 2.18 15.45 1.57
C SER A 221 3.67 15.13 1.44
N GLU A 222 4.00 14.21 0.56
CA GLU A 222 5.39 13.90 0.21
C GLU A 222 6.02 15.04 -0.59
N THR A 223 5.24 15.62 -1.52
CA THR A 223 5.76 16.65 -2.45
C THR A 223 5.79 18.05 -1.86
N THR A 224 4.79 18.44 -1.04
CA THR A 224 4.74 19.80 -0.47
C THR A 224 5.23 19.87 0.97
N GLY A 225 5.33 18.73 1.67
CA GLY A 225 5.64 18.68 3.09
C GLY A 225 4.51 19.19 4.00
N GLU A 226 3.34 19.54 3.46
CA GLU A 226 2.21 20.02 4.23
C GLU A 226 1.56 18.92 5.06
N ILE A 227 1.14 19.28 6.29
CA ILE A 227 0.64 18.30 7.26
C ILE A 227 -0.76 18.70 7.75
N LEU A 228 -1.66 17.72 7.77
CA LEU A 228 -2.97 17.80 8.43
C LEU A 228 -2.93 16.98 9.70
N VAL A 229 -3.47 17.56 10.77
CA VAL A 229 -3.58 16.97 12.10
C VAL A 229 -5.05 16.93 12.49
N LEU A 230 -5.57 15.75 12.84
CA LEU A 230 -6.92 15.58 13.36
C LEU A 230 -6.88 14.84 14.69
N LEU A 231 -7.36 15.47 15.74
CA LEU A 231 -7.56 14.87 17.05
C LEU A 231 -9.02 14.47 17.21
N ALA A 232 -9.30 13.18 17.35
CA ALA A 232 -10.65 12.68 17.58
C ALA A 232 -10.89 12.44 19.08
N VAL A 233 -12.01 12.94 19.58
CA VAL A 233 -12.43 12.86 20.97
C VAL A 233 -13.88 12.40 21.08
N SER A 234 -14.32 11.97 22.27
CA SER A 234 -15.73 11.75 22.55
C SER A 234 -16.43 13.04 22.98
N SER A 235 -17.76 13.10 22.92
CA SER A 235 -18.55 14.22 23.44
C SER A 235 -18.67 14.26 24.98
N GLN A 236 -18.11 13.26 25.69
CA GLN A 236 -18.27 13.10 27.14
C GLN A 236 -17.54 14.17 27.96
N MET A 237 -16.62 14.91 27.33
CA MET A 237 -15.86 15.99 27.95
C MET A 237 -15.66 17.11 26.94
N SER A 238 -15.47 18.33 27.43
CA SER A 238 -15.10 19.49 26.62
C SER A 238 -13.71 19.99 27.00
N HIS A 239 -12.89 20.32 26.02
CA HIS A 239 -11.56 20.89 26.20
C HIS A 239 -11.24 21.82 25.03
N ASP A 240 -10.62 22.96 25.33
CA ASP A 240 -10.12 23.88 24.31
C ASP A 240 -8.74 23.44 23.81
N PHE A 241 -8.68 22.98 22.57
CA PHE A 241 -7.43 22.57 21.92
C PHE A 241 -6.73 23.69 21.13
N THR A 242 -7.21 24.93 21.20
CA THR A 242 -6.53 26.08 20.58
C THR A 242 -5.06 26.20 21.02
N PRO A 243 -4.71 26.06 22.33
CA PRO A 243 -3.31 26.09 22.75
C PRO A 243 -2.47 24.95 22.20
N LEU A 244 -3.07 23.77 21.93
CA LEU A 244 -2.37 22.67 21.23
C LEU A 244 -2.08 23.05 19.79
N ALA A 245 -3.06 23.60 19.07
CA ALA A 245 -2.88 24.02 17.68
C ALA A 245 -1.75 25.06 17.54
N GLU A 246 -1.69 26.04 18.44
CA GLU A 246 -0.61 27.04 18.49
C GLU A 246 0.75 26.38 18.69
N ARG A 247 0.87 25.43 19.63
CA ARG A 247 2.11 24.67 19.87
C ARG A 247 2.54 23.88 18.65
N LEU A 248 1.60 23.20 17.99
CA LEU A 248 1.90 22.41 16.79
C LEU A 248 2.42 23.30 15.65
N CYS A 249 1.82 24.49 15.47
CA CYS A 249 2.28 25.45 14.47
C CYS A 249 3.67 26.04 14.79
N ALA A 250 4.08 26.05 16.07
CA ALA A 250 5.40 26.53 16.49
C ALA A 250 6.51 25.48 16.43
N LEU A 251 6.18 24.21 16.11
CA LEU A 251 7.17 23.14 16.00
C LEU A 251 8.16 23.39 14.86
N GLN A 252 9.42 23.05 15.10
CA GLN A 252 10.44 23.04 14.05
C GLN A 252 10.32 21.74 13.25
N LEU A 253 9.59 21.79 12.14
CA LEU A 253 9.34 20.70 11.21
C LEU A 253 10.11 20.94 9.91
N THR A 254 10.36 19.89 9.15
CA THR A 254 10.87 20.04 7.77
C THR A 254 9.76 20.46 6.81
N GLY A 255 8.52 20.09 7.11
CA GLY A 255 7.30 20.56 6.45
C GLY A 255 6.61 21.68 7.22
N SER A 256 5.32 21.85 6.97
CA SER A 256 4.49 22.86 7.62
C SER A 256 3.10 22.32 7.97
N ILE A 257 2.51 22.82 9.04
CA ILE A 257 1.11 22.51 9.39
C ILE A 257 0.17 23.26 8.44
N ALA A 258 -0.57 22.52 7.62
CA ALA A 258 -1.62 23.09 6.75
C ALA A 258 -2.95 23.25 7.50
N GLY A 259 -3.24 22.37 8.46
CA GLY A 259 -4.43 22.48 9.27
C GLY A 259 -4.40 21.59 10.51
N VAL A 260 -5.09 22.06 11.56
CA VAL A 260 -5.32 21.32 12.81
C VAL A 260 -6.80 21.29 13.08
N PHE A 261 -7.33 20.10 13.37
CA PHE A 261 -8.75 19.84 13.55
C PHE A 261 -9.03 19.01 14.79
N MET A 262 -10.20 19.21 15.37
CA MET A 262 -10.78 18.33 16.37
C MET A 262 -12.03 17.70 15.78
N ALA A 263 -12.22 16.40 15.97
CA ALA A 263 -13.42 15.69 15.58
C ALA A 263 -14.11 15.08 16.80
N ILE A 264 -15.43 15.12 16.83
CA ILE A 264 -16.25 14.35 17.77
C ILE A 264 -16.56 13.02 17.12
N ASP A 265 -16.29 11.93 17.84
CA ASP A 265 -16.54 10.55 17.42
C ASP A 265 -17.08 9.75 18.60
N ASP A 266 -18.41 9.56 18.65
CA ASP A 266 -19.10 8.84 19.72
C ASP A 266 -19.45 7.40 19.36
N ARG A 267 -19.02 6.92 18.21
CA ARG A 267 -19.35 5.58 17.72
C ARG A 267 -18.62 4.50 18.50
N TYR A 268 -19.29 3.36 18.67
CA TYR A 268 -18.70 2.18 19.32
C TYR A 268 -17.69 1.45 18.42
N ALA A 269 -17.73 1.70 17.10
CA ALA A 269 -16.82 1.09 16.15
C ALA A 269 -15.38 1.55 16.41
N ASP A 270 -14.43 0.63 16.26
CA ASP A 270 -12.99 0.93 16.36
C ASP A 270 -12.48 1.47 15.01
N ALA A 271 -13.03 2.60 14.59
CA ALA A 271 -12.68 3.31 13.36
C ALA A 271 -12.85 4.81 13.61
N LEU A 272 -11.97 5.60 13.01
CA LEU A 272 -12.08 7.06 13.02
C LEU A 272 -13.17 7.48 12.03
N ILE A 273 -14.34 7.82 12.55
CA ILE A 273 -15.47 8.33 11.78
C ILE A 273 -15.99 9.56 12.53
N ALA A 274 -15.81 10.74 11.93
CA ALA A 274 -16.21 11.99 12.56
C ALA A 274 -17.72 12.22 12.45
N ASP A 275 -18.38 12.52 13.57
CA ASP A 275 -19.77 13.00 13.61
C ASP A 275 -19.78 14.54 13.39
N GLU A 276 -18.81 15.25 13.97
CA GLU A 276 -18.56 16.68 13.77
C GLU A 276 -17.07 16.94 13.63
N VAL A 277 -16.70 17.96 12.84
CA VAL A 277 -15.29 18.39 12.66
C VAL A 277 -15.18 19.89 12.89
N HIS A 278 -14.31 20.28 13.81
CA HIS A 278 -14.03 21.67 14.15
C HIS A 278 -12.64 22.06 13.68
N CYS A 279 -12.54 23.14 12.91
CA CYS A 279 -11.27 23.70 12.49
C CYS A 279 -10.67 24.52 13.64
N LEU A 280 -9.47 24.16 14.09
CA LEU A 280 -8.70 24.92 15.08
C LEU A 280 -7.67 25.84 14.41
N TYR A 281 -7.16 25.42 13.24
CA TYR A 281 -6.20 26.19 12.46
C TYR A 281 -6.21 25.76 11.00
N GLY A 282 -6.03 26.70 10.06
CA GLY A 282 -5.68 26.47 8.68
C GLY A 282 -6.80 25.90 7.80
N ARG A 283 -6.48 24.95 6.92
CA ARG A 283 -7.38 24.35 5.93
C ARG A 283 -7.36 22.83 6.00
N ASP A 284 -8.44 22.20 5.52
CA ASP A 284 -8.69 20.75 5.61
C ASP A 284 -8.05 19.93 4.49
N TYR A 285 -7.15 20.49 3.68
CA TYR A 285 -6.51 19.82 2.57
C TYR A 285 -5.07 20.25 2.36
N PHE A 286 -4.35 19.41 1.64
CA PHE A 286 -3.11 19.75 0.97
C PHE A 286 -3.15 19.24 -0.48
N TYR A 287 -2.12 19.57 -1.25
CA TYR A 287 -1.92 18.99 -2.57
C TYR A 287 -0.82 17.95 -2.52
N GLU A 288 -1.02 16.85 -3.26
CA GLU A 288 -0.03 15.82 -3.51
C GLU A 288 0.17 15.67 -5.01
N THR A 289 1.38 15.28 -5.43
CA THR A 289 1.67 15.04 -6.85
C THR A 289 1.96 13.56 -7.07
N ILE A 290 1.36 12.97 -8.09
CA ILE A 290 1.63 11.60 -8.55
C ILE A 290 1.80 11.63 -10.07
N LEU A 291 2.96 11.19 -10.56
CA LEU A 291 3.30 11.14 -11.98
C LEU A 291 3.02 12.47 -12.72
N GLY A 292 3.30 13.59 -12.06
CA GLY A 292 3.10 14.94 -12.58
C GLY A 292 1.67 15.50 -12.44
N LEU A 293 0.70 14.72 -12.00
CA LEU A 293 -0.68 15.16 -11.75
C LEU A 293 -0.85 15.60 -10.30
N ARG A 294 -1.60 16.68 -10.08
CA ARG A 294 -1.90 17.22 -8.75
C ARG A 294 -3.23 16.70 -8.24
N PHE A 295 -3.24 16.28 -6.98
CA PHE A 295 -4.43 15.78 -6.30
C PHE A 295 -4.68 16.58 -5.02
N LYS A 296 -5.90 17.08 -4.85
CA LYS A 296 -6.35 17.66 -3.60
C LYS A 296 -6.69 16.52 -2.63
N VAL A 297 -5.94 16.42 -1.54
CA VAL A 297 -6.10 15.40 -0.50
C VAL A 297 -6.68 16.06 0.75
N THR A 298 -7.88 15.63 1.15
CA THR A 298 -8.56 16.12 2.37
C THR A 298 -8.34 15.19 3.55
N LEU A 299 -8.82 15.56 4.75
CA LEU A 299 -8.71 14.74 5.96
C LEU A 299 -9.17 13.29 5.75
N PHE A 300 -10.32 13.08 5.11
CA PHE A 300 -10.95 11.76 5.01
C PHE A 300 -10.86 11.10 3.64
N SER A 301 -10.40 11.81 2.60
CA SER A 301 -10.27 11.21 1.28
C SER A 301 -9.31 10.01 1.29
N PHE A 302 -9.65 8.96 0.54
CA PHE A 302 -8.71 7.88 0.32
C PHE A 302 -7.52 8.38 -0.53
N PHE A 303 -6.33 8.03 -0.13
CA PHE A 303 -5.10 8.24 -0.89
C PHE A 303 -4.08 7.19 -0.44
N GLN A 304 -3.26 6.67 -1.37
CA GLN A 304 -2.25 5.67 -1.04
C GLN A 304 -1.29 6.20 0.03
N THR A 305 -0.98 5.36 1.02
CA THR A 305 -0.20 5.76 2.19
C THR A 305 1.32 5.82 1.97
N ASN A 306 1.75 5.56 0.75
CA ASN A 306 3.13 5.65 0.25
C ASN A 306 3.07 6.26 -1.15
N THR A 307 3.28 7.55 -1.28
CA THR A 307 3.18 8.29 -2.55
C THR A 307 4.18 7.78 -3.58
N ALA A 308 5.46 7.66 -3.23
CA ALA A 308 6.50 7.18 -4.14
C ALA A 308 6.27 5.72 -4.60
N GLY A 309 5.80 4.86 -3.68
CA GLY A 309 5.39 3.49 -4.03
C GLY A 309 4.17 3.45 -4.95
N ALA A 310 3.20 4.36 -4.74
CA ALA A 310 2.02 4.48 -5.60
C ALA A 310 2.38 4.92 -7.02
N GLU A 311 3.37 5.79 -7.20
CA GLU A 311 3.89 6.14 -8.54
C GLU A 311 4.42 4.91 -9.27
N VAL A 312 5.18 4.04 -8.59
CA VAL A 312 5.67 2.78 -9.16
C VAL A 312 4.49 1.87 -9.55
N LEU A 313 3.48 1.77 -8.69
CA LEU A 313 2.28 0.96 -8.95
C LEU A 313 1.54 1.47 -10.20
N TYR A 314 1.25 2.76 -10.25
CA TYR A 314 0.46 3.36 -11.33
C TYR A 314 1.22 3.42 -12.65
N ASP A 315 2.55 3.59 -12.62
CA ASP A 315 3.37 3.47 -13.82
C ASP A 315 3.34 2.04 -14.40
N MET A 316 3.34 1.01 -13.55
CA MET A 316 3.16 -0.37 -14.02
C MET A 316 1.79 -0.62 -14.64
N VAL A 317 0.72 -0.08 -14.06
CA VAL A 317 -0.63 -0.14 -14.66
C VAL A 317 -0.62 0.53 -16.03
N ARG A 318 -0.06 1.75 -16.13
CA ARG A 318 0.07 2.49 -17.39
C ARG A 318 0.84 1.71 -18.45
N ARG A 319 1.98 1.09 -18.08
CA ARG A 319 2.75 0.22 -19.00
C ARG A 319 1.95 -0.96 -19.50
N TYR A 320 1.15 -1.59 -18.65
CA TYR A 320 0.33 -2.72 -19.05
C TYR A 320 -0.79 -2.31 -20.01
N VAL A 321 -1.45 -1.18 -19.76
CA VAL A 321 -2.44 -0.61 -20.69
C VAL A 321 -1.80 -0.31 -22.06
N ARG A 322 -0.66 0.39 -22.08
CA ARG A 322 0.09 0.68 -23.32
C ARG A 322 0.47 -0.59 -24.08
N SER A 323 1.00 -1.60 -23.40
CA SER A 323 1.42 -2.85 -24.05
C SER A 323 0.26 -3.58 -24.71
N HIS A 324 -0.93 -3.52 -24.10
CA HIS A 324 -2.12 -4.11 -24.71
C HIS A 324 -2.61 -3.32 -25.93
N ALA A 325 -2.64 -1.99 -25.86
CA ALA A 325 -3.05 -1.12 -26.97
C ALA A 325 -2.14 -1.25 -28.21
N VAL A 326 -0.84 -1.43 -28.01
CA VAL A 326 0.15 -1.61 -29.10
C VAL A 326 0.07 -3.03 -29.69
N SER A 327 -0.29 -4.01 -28.89
CA SER A 327 -0.28 -5.44 -29.28
C SER A 327 -1.50 -5.84 -30.08
N GLY A 328 -2.39 -4.94 -30.50
CA GLY A 328 -3.62 -5.28 -31.23
C GLY A 328 -3.48 -6.55 -32.08
N ALA A 329 -3.60 -7.72 -31.45
CA ALA A 329 -3.64 -9.08 -31.99
C ALA A 329 -2.34 -9.73 -32.56
N ALA A 330 -1.17 -9.10 -32.57
CA ALA A 330 0.04 -9.78 -33.05
C ALA A 330 1.26 -9.51 -32.13
N ASP A 331 1.81 -10.60 -31.59
CA ASP A 331 3.10 -10.69 -30.89
C ASP A 331 3.31 -9.98 -29.53
N MET A 332 2.73 -10.55 -28.48
CA MET A 332 3.07 -10.21 -27.08
C MET A 332 4.46 -10.76 -26.62
N LYS A 333 5.42 -10.95 -27.50
CA LYS A 333 6.76 -11.48 -27.16
C LYS A 333 7.86 -10.41 -27.01
N GLY A 334 7.54 -9.12 -27.16
CA GLY A 334 8.51 -8.04 -26.97
C GLY A 334 8.82 -7.77 -25.50
N SER A 335 10.10 -7.80 -25.11
CA SER A 335 10.54 -7.44 -23.76
C SER A 335 10.25 -5.97 -23.48
N ILE A 336 9.56 -5.67 -22.39
CA ILE A 336 9.53 -4.32 -21.82
C ILE A 336 10.95 -4.09 -21.25
N GLY A 337 11.72 -3.20 -21.87
CA GLY A 337 13.07 -2.90 -21.44
C GLY A 337 13.14 -2.56 -19.96
N SER A 338 14.03 -3.22 -19.23
CA SER A 338 14.34 -2.90 -17.85
C SER A 338 14.81 -1.45 -17.73
N PRO A 339 14.39 -0.69 -16.73
CA PRO A 339 15.04 0.58 -16.40
C PRO A 339 16.50 0.28 -16.04
N GLY A 340 17.44 1.09 -16.57
CA GLY A 340 18.87 0.89 -16.53
C GLY A 340 19.41 0.43 -15.19
N GLU A 341 20.29 -0.55 -15.27
CA GLU A 341 21.23 -0.91 -14.21
C GLU A 341 22.00 0.34 -13.78
N THR A 342 21.93 0.63 -12.51
CA THR A 342 22.78 1.65 -11.88
C THR A 342 24.24 1.22 -12.07
N ALA A 343 25.01 2.04 -12.78
CA ALA A 343 26.45 1.89 -12.96
C ALA A 343 27.12 1.77 -11.59
N GLU A 344 27.87 0.70 -11.41
CA GLU A 344 28.83 0.53 -10.31
C GLU A 344 29.85 1.68 -10.35
N ALA A 345 30.00 2.39 -9.26
CA ALA A 345 31.05 3.37 -9.07
C ALA A 345 32.31 2.65 -8.60
N ASP A 346 33.21 2.37 -9.52
CA ASP A 346 34.60 2.07 -9.17
C ASP A 346 35.31 3.36 -8.77
N GLY A 347 35.85 3.36 -7.56
CA GLY A 347 36.71 4.40 -7.05
C GLY A 347 38.13 4.22 -7.51
N ALA A 348 38.78 5.31 -7.85
CA ALA A 348 40.15 5.58 -7.42
C ALA A 348 40.71 6.91 -7.98
N GLY A 349 41.27 7.72 -7.07
CA GLY A 349 42.60 8.40 -7.30
C GLY A 349 42.58 9.84 -7.78
N THR A 350 42.70 10.75 -6.83
CA THR A 350 43.59 11.94 -6.74
C THR A 350 44.29 12.44 -8.03
N ASP A 351 44.18 13.71 -8.39
CA ASP A 351 45.14 14.80 -8.12
C ASP A 351 44.80 16.10 -8.89
N ALA A 352 44.95 17.14 -8.18
CA ALA A 352 45.29 18.57 -8.34
C ALA A 352 45.35 19.29 -9.70
N ALA A 353 44.80 20.50 -9.61
CA ALA A 353 45.30 21.82 -10.07
C ALA A 353 45.15 22.25 -11.53
N GLY A 354 44.59 23.46 -11.68
CA GLY A 354 44.83 24.32 -12.83
C GLY A 354 43.70 25.26 -13.22
N THR A 355 43.76 26.46 -12.67
CA THR A 355 43.11 27.70 -13.10
C THR A 355 43.15 27.95 -14.61
N GLU A 356 42.09 28.49 -15.21
CA GLU A 356 42.11 29.85 -15.80
C GLU A 356 40.76 30.30 -16.41
N ARG A 357 40.60 31.61 -16.40
CA ARG A 357 39.45 32.41 -16.83
C ARG A 357 39.39 32.56 -18.36
N GLY A 358 38.19 32.83 -18.86
CA GLY A 358 38.03 33.35 -20.23
C GLY A 358 36.60 33.77 -20.55
N GLU A 359 36.42 35.06 -20.70
CA GLU A 359 35.24 35.88 -20.88
C GLU A 359 34.49 35.71 -22.20
N THR A 360 33.20 35.94 -22.13
CA THR A 360 32.24 36.64 -23.02
C THR A 360 32.48 36.68 -24.55
N LYS A 361 31.42 36.45 -25.32
CA LYS A 361 30.82 37.45 -26.24
C LYS A 361 29.51 36.97 -26.86
N THR A 362 28.52 37.87 -26.78
CA THR A 362 27.25 37.99 -27.52
C THR A 362 27.46 38.19 -29.03
N ALA A 363 26.53 37.69 -29.84
CA ALA A 363 26.07 38.39 -31.06
C ALA A 363 24.72 37.80 -31.55
N GLU A 364 23.74 38.70 -31.71
CA GLU A 364 22.52 38.57 -32.49
C GLU A 364 22.82 38.47 -34.00
N THR A 365 21.95 37.86 -34.79
CA THR A 365 21.09 38.50 -35.80
C THR A 365 20.41 37.51 -36.74
N ASP A 366 19.11 37.66 -36.83
CA ASP A 366 18.17 37.77 -37.96
C ASP A 366 18.18 36.85 -39.20
N ARG A 367 16.96 36.46 -39.51
CA ARG A 367 16.18 36.41 -40.77
C ARG A 367 16.04 35.10 -41.55
N ALA A 368 14.79 34.68 -41.50
CA ALA A 368 13.80 34.42 -42.60
C ALA A 368 14.24 33.56 -43.80
N GLY A 369 13.39 32.60 -44.13
CA GLY A 369 13.34 31.96 -45.46
C GLY A 369 12.51 30.70 -45.49
N THR A 370 11.38 30.83 -46.06
CA THR A 370 10.33 29.95 -46.58
C THR A 370 10.79 28.63 -47.24
N ASP A 371 9.86 27.66 -47.07
CA ASP A 371 9.31 26.68 -48.05
C ASP A 371 9.94 25.28 -48.20
N THR A 372 8.98 24.38 -48.18
CA THR A 372 8.71 23.15 -48.95
C THR A 372 9.23 21.81 -48.47
N ALA A 373 8.20 21.01 -48.15
CA ALA A 373 8.00 19.58 -48.43
C ALA A 373 9.23 18.65 -48.56
N GLY A 374 9.27 17.69 -47.67
CA GLY A 374 10.13 16.50 -47.84
C GLY A 374 9.87 15.52 -46.69
N ALA A 375 9.05 14.50 -46.94
CA ALA A 375 8.92 13.35 -46.06
C ALA A 375 10.26 12.63 -46.03
N ASP A 376 10.87 12.58 -44.84
CA ASP A 376 11.93 11.60 -44.61
C ASP A 376 11.77 11.00 -43.22
N ARG A 377 11.78 9.66 -43.18
CA ARG A 377 11.64 8.82 -42.01
C ARG A 377 13.02 8.80 -41.31
N GLY A 378 13.15 9.55 -40.23
CA GLY A 378 14.29 9.44 -39.34
C GLY A 378 13.96 8.51 -38.18
N GLU A 379 14.53 7.32 -38.19
CA GLU A 379 14.61 6.46 -37.00
C GLU A 379 15.56 7.15 -35.99
N THR A 380 15.03 7.51 -34.81
CA THR A 380 15.84 7.93 -33.68
C THR A 380 15.99 6.75 -32.73
N GLU A 381 17.23 6.37 -32.48
CA GLU A 381 17.70 5.39 -31.49
C GLU A 381 17.43 5.89 -30.05
N ASN A 382 16.22 5.93 -29.62
CA ASN A 382 15.82 5.95 -28.21
C ASN A 382 14.39 5.45 -28.18
N GLY A 383 14.17 4.29 -27.57
CA GLY A 383 12.90 3.56 -27.52
C GLY A 383 11.75 4.31 -26.84
N GLU A 384 11.51 5.56 -27.18
CA GLU A 384 10.29 6.30 -26.83
C GLU A 384 9.18 5.87 -27.76
N ILE A 385 8.20 5.15 -27.21
CA ILE A 385 6.96 4.79 -27.88
C ILE A 385 6.23 6.11 -28.21
N ARG A 386 6.12 6.46 -29.49
CA ARG A 386 5.32 7.60 -29.93
C ARG A 386 3.87 7.42 -29.46
N PRO A 387 3.21 8.45 -28.90
CA PRO A 387 1.80 8.37 -28.57
C PRO A 387 0.98 8.00 -29.82
N ALA A 388 0.02 7.08 -29.66
CA ALA A 388 -0.93 6.72 -30.70
C ALA A 388 -1.72 7.97 -31.15
N LYS A 389 -2.22 7.98 -32.38
CA LYS A 389 -3.09 9.07 -32.85
C LYS A 389 -4.38 9.09 -31.99
N PRO A 390 -4.93 10.27 -31.64
CA PRO A 390 -6.09 10.39 -30.75
C PRO A 390 -7.29 9.50 -31.13
N ASP A 391 -7.54 9.28 -32.42
CA ASP A 391 -8.66 8.49 -32.92
C ASP A 391 -8.49 6.96 -32.75
N THR A 392 -7.31 6.49 -32.32
CA THR A 392 -7.00 5.08 -32.12
C THR A 392 -6.82 4.71 -30.64
N LEU A 393 -6.95 5.68 -29.75
CA LEU A 393 -6.85 5.44 -28.32
C LEU A 393 -8.10 4.73 -27.77
N PRO A 394 -7.93 3.81 -26.78
CA PRO A 394 -9.03 3.04 -26.22
C PRO A 394 -9.95 3.86 -25.32
N VAL A 395 -11.18 3.40 -25.16
CA VAL A 395 -12.06 3.75 -24.06
C VAL A 395 -11.74 2.87 -22.88
N LEU A 396 -11.37 3.48 -21.75
CA LEU A 396 -10.99 2.80 -20.53
C LEU A 396 -12.07 2.93 -19.45
N TYR A 397 -12.30 1.84 -18.73
CA TYR A 397 -13.10 1.88 -17.50
C TYR A 397 -12.21 1.60 -16.29
N ASP A 398 -12.27 2.50 -15.30
CA ASP A 398 -11.63 2.35 -13.99
C ASP A 398 -12.73 2.03 -12.96
N LEU A 399 -12.86 0.75 -12.63
CA LEU A 399 -13.91 0.26 -11.73
C LEU A 399 -13.37 0.19 -10.30
N PHE A 400 -14.12 0.74 -9.36
CA PHE A 400 -13.71 1.02 -7.98
C PHE A 400 -12.65 2.13 -7.92
N CYS A 401 -12.86 3.20 -8.68
CA CYS A 401 -11.83 4.21 -8.97
C CYS A 401 -11.44 5.11 -7.79
N GLY A 402 -12.16 5.08 -6.67
CA GLY A 402 -11.90 5.95 -5.52
C GLY A 402 -11.89 7.43 -5.92
N THR A 403 -10.82 8.14 -5.59
CA THR A 403 -10.62 9.55 -5.97
C THR A 403 -10.08 9.74 -7.39
N GLY A 404 -10.19 8.72 -8.24
CA GLY A 404 -9.88 8.77 -9.66
C GLY A 404 -8.40 8.88 -10.01
N THR A 405 -7.50 8.46 -9.12
CA THR A 405 -6.05 8.64 -9.34
C THR A 405 -5.56 7.80 -10.53
N ILE A 406 -5.97 6.53 -10.62
CA ILE A 406 -5.58 5.63 -11.73
C ILE A 406 -6.20 6.13 -13.03
N ALA A 407 -7.50 6.44 -13.03
CA ALA A 407 -8.19 6.99 -14.19
C ALA A 407 -7.46 8.21 -14.78
N GLN A 408 -7.07 9.16 -13.93
CA GLN A 408 -6.37 10.37 -14.35
C GLN A 408 -4.94 10.10 -14.86
N VAL A 409 -4.20 9.19 -14.23
CA VAL A 409 -2.87 8.74 -14.71
C VAL A 409 -2.99 8.11 -16.10
N LEU A 410 -4.11 7.44 -16.41
CA LEU A 410 -4.36 6.79 -17.69
C LEU A 410 -4.98 7.70 -18.74
N ALA A 411 -5.38 8.92 -18.39
CA ALA A 411 -6.05 9.84 -19.31
C ALA A 411 -5.26 10.11 -20.60
N GLN A 412 -3.94 10.16 -20.52
CA GLN A 412 -3.07 10.35 -21.69
C GLN A 412 -2.99 9.12 -22.61
N GLU A 413 -3.38 7.94 -22.10
CA GLU A 413 -3.37 6.67 -22.82
C GLU A 413 -4.75 6.31 -23.41
N ALA A 414 -5.73 7.20 -23.25
CA ALA A 414 -7.13 6.92 -23.56
C ALA A 414 -7.77 8.01 -24.37
N LYS A 415 -8.72 7.63 -25.25
CA LYS A 415 -9.68 8.54 -25.84
C LYS A 415 -10.61 9.09 -24.75
N GLN A 416 -11.08 8.22 -23.89
CA GLN A 416 -11.99 8.53 -22.80
C GLN A 416 -11.74 7.57 -21.63
N VAL A 417 -11.76 8.06 -20.40
CA VAL A 417 -11.73 7.26 -19.18
C VAL A 417 -13.01 7.47 -18.39
N TYR A 418 -13.67 6.38 -18.04
CA TYR A 418 -14.84 6.38 -17.18
C TYR A 418 -14.52 5.71 -15.85
N GLY A 419 -14.65 6.46 -14.74
CA GLY A 419 -14.49 5.94 -13.39
C GLY A 419 -15.84 5.63 -12.75
N ILE A 420 -15.97 4.49 -12.05
CA ILE A 420 -17.15 4.16 -11.24
C ILE A 420 -16.70 3.91 -9.80
N GLU A 421 -17.35 4.57 -8.85
CA GLU A 421 -17.06 4.47 -7.42
C GLU A 421 -18.36 4.56 -6.62
N LEU A 422 -18.46 3.78 -5.55
CA LEU A 422 -19.65 3.72 -4.70
C LEU A 422 -19.83 5.01 -3.87
N ILE A 423 -18.74 5.61 -3.44
CA ILE A 423 -18.73 6.74 -2.51
C ILE A 423 -18.83 8.06 -3.27
N GLU A 424 -19.95 8.76 -3.12
CA GLU A 424 -20.26 10.00 -3.86
C GLU A 424 -19.21 11.09 -3.61
N GLU A 425 -18.74 11.27 -2.39
CA GLU A 425 -17.70 12.24 -2.04
C GLU A 425 -16.36 11.94 -2.73
N ALA A 426 -16.04 10.66 -2.96
CA ALA A 426 -14.86 10.25 -3.71
C ALA A 426 -14.99 10.59 -5.20
N VAL A 427 -16.17 10.39 -5.79
CA VAL A 427 -16.50 10.77 -7.17
C VAL A 427 -16.42 12.28 -7.38
N GLU A 428 -16.95 13.06 -6.43
CA GLU A 428 -16.84 14.51 -6.45
C GLU A 428 -15.38 14.98 -6.38
N ALA A 429 -14.57 14.35 -5.50
CA ALA A 429 -13.14 14.60 -5.40
C ALA A 429 -12.40 14.23 -6.69
N ALA A 430 -12.74 13.09 -7.31
CA ALA A 430 -12.18 12.64 -8.59
C ALA A 430 -12.44 13.66 -9.70
N SER A 431 -13.69 14.14 -9.82
CA SER A 431 -14.08 15.14 -10.80
C SER A 431 -13.35 16.48 -10.60
N LYS A 432 -13.23 16.95 -9.35
CA LYS A 432 -12.48 18.16 -9.01
C LYS A 432 -10.99 18.04 -9.32
N ASN A 433 -10.40 16.87 -9.04
CA ASN A 433 -9.00 16.60 -9.36
C ASN A 433 -8.76 16.51 -10.87
N ALA A 434 -9.67 15.91 -11.65
CA ALA A 434 -9.57 15.91 -13.11
C ALA A 434 -9.61 17.33 -13.69
N ALA A 435 -10.54 18.16 -13.21
CA ALA A 435 -10.60 19.58 -13.60
C ALA A 435 -9.32 20.35 -13.20
N LEU A 436 -8.75 20.08 -12.00
CA LEU A 436 -7.48 20.66 -11.55
C LEU A 436 -6.30 20.30 -12.47
N ASN A 437 -6.35 19.10 -13.08
CA ASN A 437 -5.33 18.59 -14.00
C ASN A 437 -5.66 18.85 -15.47
N GLU A 438 -6.74 19.63 -15.77
CA GLU A 438 -7.18 19.95 -17.14
C GLU A 438 -7.45 18.70 -17.99
N LEU A 439 -8.03 17.65 -17.37
CA LEU A 439 -8.33 16.38 -18.02
C LEU A 439 -9.81 16.32 -18.42
N ASP A 440 -10.11 16.73 -19.66
CA ASP A 440 -11.48 16.76 -20.19
C ASP A 440 -12.01 15.35 -20.58
N ASN A 441 -11.11 14.37 -20.69
CA ASN A 441 -11.43 13.00 -21.05
C ASN A 441 -11.58 12.03 -19.87
N CYS A 442 -11.79 12.55 -18.65
CA CYS A 442 -12.10 11.75 -17.47
C CYS A 442 -13.52 12.08 -16.99
N MET A 443 -14.37 11.07 -16.89
CA MET A 443 -15.73 11.19 -16.34
C MET A 443 -15.94 10.19 -15.20
N PHE A 444 -16.58 10.62 -14.11
CA PHE A 444 -16.77 9.80 -12.92
C PHE A 444 -18.25 9.68 -12.57
N TYR A 445 -18.66 8.48 -12.16
CA TYR A 445 -20.05 8.11 -11.85
C TYR A 445 -20.12 7.51 -10.44
N ALA A 446 -21.04 8.05 -9.63
CA ALA A 446 -21.32 7.52 -8.29
C ALA A 446 -22.31 6.36 -8.39
N GLY A 447 -22.00 5.23 -7.73
CA GLY A 447 -22.88 4.10 -7.63
C GLY A 447 -22.15 2.76 -7.54
N ASP A 448 -22.92 1.73 -7.21
CA ASP A 448 -22.41 0.35 -7.26
C ASP A 448 -22.05 -0.04 -8.70
N VAL A 449 -20.90 -0.67 -8.88
CA VAL A 449 -20.39 -1.06 -10.21
C VAL A 449 -21.39 -1.96 -10.94
N PHE A 450 -22.01 -2.91 -10.25
CA PHE A 450 -22.98 -3.82 -10.88
C PHE A 450 -24.22 -3.10 -11.38
N GLU A 451 -24.68 -2.07 -10.67
CA GLU A 451 -25.89 -1.30 -11.04
C GLU A 451 -25.57 -0.21 -12.07
N THR A 452 -24.40 0.45 -11.95
CA THR A 452 -24.04 1.61 -12.77
C THR A 452 -23.52 1.20 -14.16
N LEU A 453 -22.72 0.14 -14.24
CA LEU A 453 -22.04 -0.29 -15.46
C LEU A 453 -22.98 -0.51 -16.67
N PRO A 454 -24.22 -1.05 -16.54
CA PRO A 454 -25.12 -1.19 -17.67
C PRO A 454 -25.64 0.12 -18.27
N ALA A 455 -25.62 1.21 -17.52
CA ALA A 455 -26.10 2.53 -17.92
C ALA A 455 -25.02 3.43 -18.53
N MET A 456 -23.78 2.93 -18.63
CA MET A 456 -22.66 3.72 -19.15
C MET A 456 -22.84 4.07 -20.64
N PRO A 457 -22.39 5.28 -21.06
CA PRO A 457 -22.71 5.83 -22.38
C PRO A 457 -21.99 5.13 -23.56
N GLU A 458 -20.84 4.52 -23.31
CA GLU A 458 -19.98 3.89 -24.32
C GLU A 458 -19.44 2.56 -23.76
N LYS A 459 -19.16 1.57 -24.61
CA LYS A 459 -18.56 0.30 -24.17
C LYS A 459 -17.06 0.47 -23.98
N PRO A 460 -16.45 -0.18 -22.96
CA PRO A 460 -15.00 -0.14 -22.79
C PRO A 460 -14.30 -1.04 -23.80
N ASP A 461 -13.14 -0.59 -24.26
CA ASP A 461 -12.15 -1.44 -24.95
C ASP A 461 -11.28 -2.19 -23.93
N PHE A 462 -11.07 -1.59 -22.76
CA PHE A 462 -10.21 -2.12 -21.72
C PHE A 462 -10.72 -1.73 -20.32
N VAL A 463 -10.53 -2.60 -19.34
CA VAL A 463 -10.99 -2.39 -17.95
C VAL A 463 -9.85 -2.45 -16.97
N ILE A 464 -9.83 -1.52 -16.03
CA ILE A 464 -8.99 -1.53 -14.83
C ILE A 464 -9.87 -1.91 -13.64
N LEU A 465 -9.41 -2.85 -12.82
CA LEU A 465 -10.04 -3.28 -11.58
C LEU A 465 -9.08 -3.05 -10.42
N ASP A 466 -9.44 -2.17 -9.48
CA ASP A 466 -8.78 -2.01 -8.19
C ASP A 466 -9.78 -2.24 -7.04
N PRO A 467 -10.30 -3.47 -6.89
CA PRO A 467 -11.37 -3.76 -5.96
C PRO A 467 -10.91 -3.75 -4.49
N PRO A 468 -11.85 -3.70 -3.53
CA PRO A 468 -11.55 -3.86 -2.11
C PRO A 468 -10.91 -5.22 -1.79
N ARG A 469 -10.43 -5.38 -0.55
CA ARG A 469 -9.70 -6.58 -0.07
C ARG A 469 -10.44 -7.90 -0.26
N GLU A 470 -11.74 -7.88 -0.35
CA GLU A 470 -12.62 -9.04 -0.55
C GLU A 470 -12.57 -9.55 -1.99
N GLY A 471 -12.09 -8.74 -2.94
CA GLY A 471 -12.16 -9.01 -4.39
C GLY A 471 -13.45 -8.48 -4.99
N VAL A 472 -13.77 -8.94 -6.19
CA VAL A 472 -14.95 -8.54 -6.96
C VAL A 472 -16.08 -9.55 -6.77
N HIS A 473 -17.28 -9.06 -6.51
CA HIS A 473 -18.44 -9.95 -6.38
C HIS A 473 -18.71 -10.69 -7.70
N GLU A 474 -19.03 -11.98 -7.63
CA GLU A 474 -19.22 -12.85 -8.80
C GLU A 474 -20.23 -12.31 -9.84
N LYS A 475 -21.31 -11.66 -9.37
CA LYS A 475 -22.30 -11.02 -10.28
C LYS A 475 -21.67 -9.92 -11.13
N THR A 476 -20.79 -9.11 -10.53
CA THR A 476 -20.06 -8.03 -11.20
C THR A 476 -19.04 -8.62 -12.18
N LEU A 477 -18.32 -9.69 -11.82
CA LEU A 477 -17.43 -10.39 -12.74
C LEU A 477 -18.19 -10.97 -13.95
N LYS A 478 -19.36 -11.54 -13.74
CA LYS A 478 -20.24 -12.02 -14.83
C LYS A 478 -20.66 -10.89 -15.78
N LEU A 479 -21.00 -9.73 -15.22
CA LEU A 479 -21.38 -8.56 -16.00
C LEU A 479 -20.19 -8.06 -16.83
N ILE A 480 -19.02 -7.85 -16.23
CA ILE A 480 -17.80 -7.43 -16.94
C ILE A 480 -17.45 -8.41 -18.05
N ASN A 481 -17.54 -9.71 -17.78
CA ASN A 481 -17.30 -10.76 -18.76
C ASN A 481 -18.25 -10.69 -19.96
N GLY A 482 -19.49 -10.22 -19.74
CA GLY A 482 -20.53 -10.06 -20.78
C GLY A 482 -20.29 -8.90 -21.75
N TYR A 483 -19.41 -7.94 -21.43
CA TYR A 483 -19.11 -6.80 -22.30
C TYR A 483 -18.29 -7.12 -23.54
N GLY A 484 -17.67 -8.32 -23.61
CA GLY A 484 -16.88 -8.74 -24.76
C GLY A 484 -15.52 -8.04 -24.88
N ILE A 485 -15.01 -7.48 -23.76
CA ILE A 485 -13.67 -6.88 -23.69
C ILE A 485 -12.59 -7.96 -23.77
N ASN A 486 -11.45 -7.63 -24.36
CA ASN A 486 -10.34 -8.55 -24.59
C ASN A 486 -9.14 -8.31 -23.67
N GLY A 487 -9.12 -7.19 -22.95
CA GLY A 487 -8.01 -6.82 -22.05
C GLY A 487 -8.50 -6.26 -20.74
N MET A 488 -7.73 -6.56 -19.67
CA MET A 488 -8.01 -6.07 -18.32
C MET A 488 -6.72 -5.99 -17.51
N VAL A 489 -6.57 -4.94 -16.69
CA VAL A 489 -5.60 -4.92 -15.59
C VAL A 489 -6.35 -5.10 -14.28
N TYR A 490 -5.91 -6.06 -13.47
CA TYR A 490 -6.39 -6.27 -12.11
C TYR A 490 -5.30 -5.89 -11.11
N ILE A 491 -5.60 -5.00 -10.18
CA ILE A 491 -4.74 -4.60 -9.08
C ILE A 491 -5.30 -5.24 -7.82
N SER A 492 -4.44 -5.81 -6.98
CA SER A 492 -4.89 -6.49 -5.77
C SER A 492 -3.94 -6.29 -4.60
N CYS A 493 -4.43 -5.63 -3.56
CA CYS A 493 -3.73 -5.55 -2.26
C CYS A 493 -3.76 -6.88 -1.47
N LYS A 494 -4.50 -7.89 -1.97
CA LYS A 494 -4.61 -9.22 -1.35
C LYS A 494 -4.68 -10.31 -2.41
N ALA A 495 -3.52 -10.80 -2.83
CA ALA A 495 -3.37 -11.79 -3.90
C ALA A 495 -4.28 -13.02 -3.77
N SER A 496 -4.69 -13.41 -2.54
CA SER A 496 -5.63 -14.54 -2.36
C SER A 496 -7.06 -14.24 -2.81
N SER A 497 -7.50 -13.00 -2.78
CA SER A 497 -8.82 -12.61 -3.33
C SER A 497 -8.75 -12.59 -4.85
N PHE A 498 -7.68 -12.03 -5.42
CA PHE A 498 -7.43 -12.13 -6.86
C PHE A 498 -7.45 -13.58 -7.37
N VAL A 499 -6.77 -14.51 -6.67
CA VAL A 499 -6.80 -15.93 -7.07
C VAL A 499 -8.22 -16.50 -7.05
N SER A 500 -9.05 -16.11 -6.08
CA SER A 500 -10.46 -16.52 -6.05
C SER A 500 -11.23 -16.02 -7.27
N ASP A 501 -11.07 -14.73 -7.61
CA ASP A 501 -11.72 -14.11 -8.76
C ASP A 501 -11.19 -14.68 -10.08
N MET A 502 -9.88 -14.93 -10.15
CA MET A 502 -9.23 -15.48 -11.33
C MET A 502 -9.69 -16.91 -11.66
N ARG A 503 -10.10 -17.73 -10.69
CA ARG A 503 -10.70 -19.04 -10.97
C ARG A 503 -11.95 -18.90 -11.84
N PHE A 504 -12.86 -17.99 -11.48
CA PHE A 504 -14.03 -17.67 -12.28
C PHE A 504 -13.65 -17.12 -13.66
N LEU A 505 -12.73 -16.16 -13.71
CA LEU A 505 -12.27 -15.54 -14.96
C LEU A 505 -11.63 -16.58 -15.89
N LYS A 506 -10.81 -17.49 -15.37
CA LYS A 506 -10.15 -18.56 -16.14
C LYS A 506 -11.17 -19.53 -16.78
N GLU A 507 -12.24 -19.90 -16.05
CA GLU A 507 -13.35 -20.69 -16.57
C GLU A 507 -14.11 -19.98 -17.71
N ASN A 508 -14.03 -18.64 -17.75
CA ASN A 508 -14.66 -17.79 -18.77
C ASN A 508 -13.68 -17.28 -19.85
N GLY A 509 -12.56 -17.99 -20.04
CA GLY A 509 -11.64 -17.76 -21.17
C GLY A 509 -10.52 -16.73 -20.90
N TRP A 510 -10.46 -16.13 -19.72
CA TRP A 510 -9.38 -15.21 -19.35
C TRP A 510 -8.09 -15.94 -19.00
N LYS A 511 -6.96 -15.35 -19.38
CA LYS A 511 -5.62 -15.81 -19.00
C LYS A 511 -4.77 -14.67 -18.48
N ILE A 512 -3.89 -14.96 -17.56
CA ILE A 512 -2.84 -14.05 -17.11
C ILE A 512 -1.77 -13.99 -18.19
N VAL A 513 -1.54 -12.80 -18.74
CA VAL A 513 -0.50 -12.57 -19.75
C VAL A 513 0.80 -12.18 -19.07
N ARG A 514 0.73 -11.17 -18.21
CA ARG A 514 1.86 -10.67 -17.44
C ARG A 514 1.42 -10.31 -16.03
N TYR A 515 2.34 -10.36 -15.09
CA TYR A 515 2.09 -9.85 -13.74
C TYR A 515 3.37 -9.32 -13.13
N CYS A 516 3.22 -8.29 -12.30
CA CYS A 516 4.29 -7.83 -11.44
C CYS A 516 3.78 -7.64 -10.01
N LEU A 517 4.72 -7.53 -9.09
CA LEU A 517 4.44 -7.20 -7.71
C LEU A 517 5.02 -5.83 -7.39
N VAL A 518 4.36 -5.07 -6.54
CA VAL A 518 4.83 -3.76 -6.08
C VAL A 518 4.78 -3.71 -4.57
N ASP A 519 5.92 -3.42 -3.94
CA ASP A 519 6.00 -3.30 -2.50
C ASP A 519 5.71 -1.86 -2.05
N LEU A 520 4.44 -1.56 -1.79
CA LEU A 520 4.03 -0.28 -1.19
C LEU A 520 4.33 -0.21 0.31
N PHE A 521 4.57 -1.35 0.96
CA PHE A 521 4.64 -1.46 2.42
C PHE A 521 5.90 -2.20 2.87
N PRO A 522 7.11 -1.60 2.67
CA PRO A 522 8.34 -2.12 3.25
C PRO A 522 8.19 -2.47 4.73
N GLU A 523 8.96 -3.42 5.22
CA GLU A 523 8.95 -3.92 6.61
C GLU A 523 7.68 -4.69 7.02
N THR A 524 6.69 -4.82 6.12
CA THR A 524 5.45 -5.55 6.35
C THR A 524 5.31 -6.74 5.40
N HIS A 525 4.30 -7.59 5.61
CA HIS A 525 4.01 -8.72 4.70
C HIS A 525 3.08 -8.33 3.52
N HIS A 526 2.66 -7.08 3.43
CA HIS A 526 1.79 -6.62 2.36
C HIS A 526 2.58 -6.42 1.07
N VAL A 527 1.93 -6.70 -0.05
CA VAL A 527 2.45 -6.49 -1.40
C VAL A 527 1.27 -6.37 -2.37
N GLU A 528 1.35 -5.41 -3.28
CA GLU A 528 0.39 -5.24 -4.35
C GLU A 528 0.71 -6.18 -5.50
N THR A 529 -0.33 -6.72 -6.14
CA THR A 529 -0.21 -7.58 -7.32
C THR A 529 -0.89 -6.89 -8.49
N VAL A 530 -0.16 -6.60 -9.56
CA VAL A 530 -0.68 -6.00 -10.80
C VAL A 530 -0.65 -7.07 -11.87
N VAL A 531 -1.79 -7.34 -12.47
CA VAL A 531 -1.97 -8.44 -13.43
C VAL A 531 -2.60 -7.94 -14.71
N LEU A 532 -1.89 -8.09 -15.82
CA LEU A 532 -2.47 -7.92 -17.16
C LEU A 532 -3.08 -9.25 -17.60
N MET A 533 -4.33 -9.19 -17.96
CA MET A 533 -5.10 -10.34 -18.45
C MET A 533 -5.61 -10.07 -19.85
N SER A 534 -5.67 -11.13 -20.65
CA SER A 534 -6.37 -11.12 -21.92
C SER A 534 -7.36 -12.28 -21.99
N ARG A 535 -8.39 -12.07 -22.80
CA ARG A 535 -9.33 -13.14 -23.14
C ARG A 535 -8.86 -13.80 -24.43
N LYS A 536 -8.92 -15.13 -24.53
CA LYS A 536 -8.72 -15.81 -25.80
C LYS A 536 -9.84 -15.39 -26.74
N ASP A 537 -9.48 -15.01 -27.96
CA ASP A 537 -10.47 -14.86 -29.02
C ASP A 537 -11.23 -16.17 -29.16
N THR A 538 -12.56 -16.11 -28.99
CA THR A 538 -13.49 -17.22 -29.27
C THR A 538 -13.75 -17.33 -30.73
#